data_f85824b6e8a49f87f5e8ee76ffc19988
#
_entry.id   f85824b6e8a49f87f5e8ee76ffc19988
#
_cell.length_a   1.000
_cell.length_b   1.000
_cell.length_c   1.000
_cell.angle_alpha   90.00
_cell.angle_beta   90.00
_cell.angle_gamma   90.00
#
_symmetry.space_group_name_H-M   'P 1'
#
loop_
_entity.id
_entity.type
_entity.pdbx_description
1 polymer ?
#
loop_
_entity_poly.entity_id
_entity_poly.type
_entity_poly.pdbx_seq_one_letter_code
_entity_poly.pdbx_strand_id
1 'polypeptide(L)'
;VSLRVLTVLPPRESYAEGHAGAIALLVSRLAQPGDRITGKAITDVPLPGGSFVPLEISGWPLPQRLKYGMACLSEARDFKPDLIEVHNRPDLALFLSRFAPVRLILHNDPGSMRGAKTPAQRQRLAERLLVCGVSRWVVERFSDRCGPLSVAIQPNCITLEDIPEVRPRRQTVLFAGRVVADKGVDAFVRAWATIRSCYPGWTATLMGADRFGPDSPETPFLARLRPEAEKAGVFMTGYQPHARILDAMAEAAIVVVPSRWSEPFGMTALEAMACGAAVIVSPVGALPDVVGSAALLASPDAPGALEGALCHLMDQAALRSELGQKGRERAAMFGLEQARAQLLELRQQAVSFSRGSAVP
;
A
#
# COMPACT_ATOMS: atom_id res chain seq x y z
N VAL A 1 -18.97 -12.75 -21.20
CA VAL A 1 -18.30 -11.69 -21.99
C VAL A 1 -17.34 -11.00 -21.04
N SER A 2 -16.05 -10.94 -21.40
CA SER A 2 -15.07 -10.20 -20.61
C SER A 2 -15.36 -8.70 -20.72
N LEU A 3 -15.36 -7.99 -19.58
CA LEU A 3 -15.54 -6.54 -19.56
C LEU A 3 -14.32 -5.85 -20.19
N ARG A 4 -14.56 -4.81 -20.95
CA ARG A 4 -13.51 -3.87 -21.39
C ARG A 4 -13.29 -2.84 -20.29
N VAL A 5 -12.18 -2.92 -19.59
CA VAL A 5 -11.89 -2.06 -18.44
C VAL A 5 -10.77 -1.08 -18.79
N LEU A 6 -11.02 0.21 -18.52
CA LEU A 6 -10.01 1.26 -18.58
C LEU A 6 -9.58 1.64 -17.17
N THR A 7 -8.36 1.33 -16.78
CA THR A 7 -7.79 1.71 -15.50
C THR A 7 -7.00 3.02 -15.62
N VAL A 8 -7.39 4.01 -14.84
CA VAL A 8 -6.78 5.35 -14.83
C VAL A 8 -5.93 5.51 -13.58
N LEU A 9 -4.62 5.64 -13.76
CA LEU A 9 -3.65 5.86 -12.69
C LEU A 9 -3.66 7.32 -12.20
N PRO A 10 -3.19 7.61 -10.98
CA PRO A 10 -2.95 8.99 -10.54
C PRO A 10 -1.87 9.67 -11.40
N PRO A 11 -1.93 11.01 -11.62
CA PRO A 11 -1.02 11.71 -12.53
C PRO A 11 0.47 11.65 -12.14
N ARG A 12 0.77 11.34 -10.88
CA ARG A 12 2.16 11.22 -10.39
C ARG A 12 2.67 9.78 -10.37
N GLU A 13 1.79 8.82 -10.65
CA GLU A 13 2.14 7.40 -10.67
C GLU A 13 2.85 7.06 -11.99
N SER A 14 3.90 6.25 -11.92
CA SER A 14 4.61 5.73 -13.07
C SER A 14 4.25 4.26 -13.27
N TYR A 15 3.89 3.87 -14.48
CA TYR A 15 3.64 2.46 -14.82
C TYR A 15 4.87 1.84 -15.51
N ALA A 16 6.06 2.06 -14.94
CA ALA A 16 7.33 1.63 -15.49
C ALA A 16 8.14 0.81 -14.47
N GLU A 17 8.87 -0.17 -14.97
CA GLU A 17 9.80 -0.96 -14.15
C GLU A 17 10.81 -0.06 -13.44
N GLY A 18 11.12 -0.38 -12.18
CA GLY A 18 12.05 0.39 -11.35
C GLY A 18 11.53 1.75 -10.83
N HIS A 19 10.41 2.26 -11.38
CA HIS A 19 9.84 3.57 -11.03
C HIS A 19 8.38 3.54 -10.58
N ALA A 20 7.79 2.35 -10.53
CA ALA A 20 6.40 2.16 -10.13
C ALA A 20 6.20 2.35 -8.63
N GLY A 21 5.15 3.08 -8.26
CA GLY A 21 4.66 3.12 -6.90
C GLY A 21 3.73 1.95 -6.56
N ALA A 22 3.26 1.92 -5.32
CA ALA A 22 2.42 0.82 -4.82
C ALA A 22 1.11 0.64 -5.61
N ILE A 23 0.53 1.73 -6.13
CA ILE A 23 -0.71 1.67 -6.92
C ILE A 23 -0.45 1.02 -8.27
N ALA A 24 0.60 1.43 -8.97
CA ALA A 24 0.96 0.86 -10.28
C ALA A 24 1.30 -0.63 -10.18
N LEU A 25 2.05 -1.03 -9.14
CA LEU A 25 2.36 -2.43 -8.86
C LEU A 25 1.09 -3.26 -8.58
N LEU A 26 0.15 -2.72 -7.79
CA LEU A 26 -1.12 -3.40 -7.54
C LEU A 26 -1.94 -3.54 -8.82
N VAL A 27 -2.05 -2.47 -9.61
CA VAL A 27 -2.77 -2.48 -10.89
C VAL A 27 -2.15 -3.52 -11.84
N SER A 28 -0.83 -3.56 -11.95
CA SER A 28 -0.10 -4.56 -12.77
C SER A 28 -0.45 -5.99 -12.36
N ARG A 29 -0.41 -6.30 -11.05
CA ARG A 29 -0.75 -7.63 -10.52
C ARG A 29 -2.18 -8.05 -10.76
N LEU A 30 -3.12 -7.10 -10.68
CA LEU A 30 -4.56 -7.34 -10.80
C LEU A 30 -5.08 -7.27 -12.23
N ALA A 31 -4.32 -6.67 -13.16
CA ALA A 31 -4.74 -6.51 -14.55
C ALA A 31 -5.13 -7.85 -15.19
N GLN A 32 -6.21 -7.81 -15.95
CA GLN A 32 -6.73 -8.96 -16.69
C GLN A 32 -6.40 -8.83 -18.20
N PRO A 33 -6.35 -9.92 -18.94
CA PRO A 33 -6.24 -9.86 -20.39
C PRO A 33 -7.36 -8.98 -21.00
N GLY A 34 -6.97 -7.98 -21.79
CA GLY A 34 -7.90 -7.01 -22.37
C GLY A 34 -8.12 -5.74 -21.56
N ASP A 35 -7.61 -5.64 -20.33
CA ASP A 35 -7.59 -4.39 -19.58
C ASP A 35 -6.66 -3.39 -20.26
N ARG A 36 -7.13 -2.14 -20.36
CA ARG A 36 -6.31 -1.00 -20.78
C ARG A 36 -5.96 -0.15 -19.57
N ILE A 37 -4.69 0.16 -19.41
CA ILE A 37 -4.18 0.97 -18.31
C ILE A 37 -3.65 2.27 -18.89
N THR A 38 -4.01 3.40 -18.29
CA THR A 38 -3.56 4.71 -18.77
C THR A 38 -3.03 5.58 -17.62
N GLY A 39 -2.06 6.43 -17.93
CA GLY A 39 -1.40 7.30 -16.99
C GLY A 39 -0.44 8.27 -17.68
N LYS A 40 0.46 8.91 -16.92
CA LYS A 40 1.48 9.76 -17.53
C LYS A 40 2.38 8.96 -18.47
N ALA A 41 2.97 9.64 -19.45
CA ALA A 41 4.00 9.05 -20.31
C ALA A 41 5.18 8.51 -19.47
N ILE A 42 5.74 7.41 -19.92
CA ILE A 42 6.91 6.74 -19.34
C ILE A 42 8.01 6.65 -20.40
N THR A 43 9.26 6.59 -19.96
CA THR A 43 10.44 6.43 -20.82
C THR A 43 11.01 5.01 -20.79
N ASP A 44 10.62 4.25 -19.77
CA ASP A 44 11.13 2.91 -19.50
C ASP A 44 10.11 1.84 -19.90
N VAL A 45 10.48 0.56 -19.74
CA VAL A 45 9.62 -0.57 -20.02
C VAL A 45 8.38 -0.52 -19.12
N PRO A 46 7.16 -0.62 -19.68
CA PRO A 46 5.95 -0.67 -18.87
C PRO A 46 5.90 -1.93 -18.02
N LEU A 47 5.25 -1.84 -16.86
CA LEU A 47 4.97 -3.00 -16.03
C LEU A 47 4.15 -4.05 -16.81
N PRO A 48 4.30 -5.35 -16.47
CA PRO A 48 3.50 -6.40 -17.05
C PRO A 48 2.02 -6.29 -16.66
N GLY A 49 1.15 -6.96 -17.41
CA GLY A 49 -0.29 -7.02 -17.16
C GLY A 49 -1.05 -5.87 -17.82
N GLY A 50 -2.05 -6.23 -18.62
CA GLY A 50 -2.83 -5.27 -19.41
C GLY A 50 -2.08 -4.59 -20.56
N SER A 51 -2.73 -3.67 -21.23
CA SER A 51 -2.14 -2.82 -22.28
C SER A 51 -1.96 -1.40 -21.74
N PHE A 52 -0.73 -0.94 -21.55
CA PHE A 52 -0.46 0.43 -21.13
C PHE A 52 -0.46 1.40 -22.32
N VAL A 53 -1.27 2.46 -22.19
CA VAL A 53 -1.37 3.54 -23.16
C VAL A 53 -1.07 4.87 -22.45
N PRO A 54 0.03 5.55 -22.79
CA PRO A 54 0.36 6.82 -22.18
C PRO A 54 -0.63 7.90 -22.61
N LEU A 55 -1.01 8.78 -21.66
CA LEU A 55 -1.89 9.90 -21.97
C LEU A 55 -1.15 11.00 -22.71
N GLU A 56 -1.67 11.40 -23.85
CA GLU A 56 -1.23 12.59 -24.57
C GLU A 56 -1.80 13.84 -23.89
N ILE A 57 -0.95 14.56 -23.14
CA ILE A 57 -1.34 15.78 -22.46
C ILE A 57 -1.06 16.97 -23.35
N SER A 58 -2.12 17.59 -23.87
CA SER A 58 -2.03 18.71 -24.79
C SER A 58 -1.25 19.92 -24.21
N GLY A 59 -0.58 20.67 -25.08
CA GLY A 59 0.13 21.91 -24.75
C GLY A 59 -0.79 23.12 -24.45
N TRP A 60 -2.11 23.01 -24.49
CA TRP A 60 -3.06 24.11 -24.30
C TRP A 60 -2.89 24.79 -22.93
N PRO A 61 -3.17 26.09 -22.80
CA PRO A 61 -3.00 26.85 -21.57
C PRO A 61 -4.10 26.56 -20.54
N LEU A 62 -4.32 25.28 -20.20
CA LEU A 62 -5.24 24.81 -19.21
C LEU A 62 -4.52 24.31 -17.96
N PRO A 63 -5.12 24.37 -16.77
CA PRO A 63 -4.57 23.73 -15.57
C PRO A 63 -4.29 22.23 -15.81
N GLN A 64 -3.16 21.72 -15.32
CA GLN A 64 -2.71 20.32 -15.53
C GLN A 64 -3.79 19.27 -15.24
N ARG A 65 -4.59 19.51 -14.19
CA ARG A 65 -5.70 18.61 -13.83
C ARG A 65 -6.77 18.49 -14.92
N LEU A 66 -7.09 19.61 -15.59
CA LEU A 66 -8.09 19.62 -16.67
C LEU A 66 -7.52 18.93 -17.89
N LYS A 67 -6.26 19.20 -18.23
CA LYS A 67 -5.55 18.51 -19.31
C LYS A 67 -5.57 17.00 -19.08
N TYR A 68 -5.22 16.55 -17.87
CA TYR A 68 -5.24 15.14 -17.50
C TYR A 68 -6.65 14.53 -17.62
N GLY A 69 -7.67 15.23 -17.11
CA GLY A 69 -9.07 14.79 -17.21
C GLY A 69 -9.55 14.69 -18.64
N MET A 70 -9.19 15.65 -19.50
CA MET A 70 -9.55 15.64 -20.93
C MET A 70 -8.83 14.52 -21.69
N ALA A 71 -7.56 14.28 -21.40
CA ALA A 71 -6.81 13.16 -21.98
C ALA A 71 -7.41 11.80 -21.56
N CYS A 72 -7.77 11.62 -20.29
CA CYS A 72 -8.50 10.43 -19.84
C CYS A 72 -9.85 10.25 -20.54
N LEU A 73 -10.58 11.34 -20.79
CA LEU A 73 -11.85 11.28 -21.50
C LEU A 73 -11.66 10.92 -22.98
N SER A 74 -10.63 11.47 -23.63
CA SER A 74 -10.28 11.11 -25.01
C SER A 74 -9.99 9.61 -25.11
N GLU A 75 -9.14 9.10 -24.21
CA GLU A 75 -8.80 7.68 -24.16
C GLU A 75 -10.05 6.79 -23.90
N ALA A 76 -10.94 7.24 -23.01
CA ALA A 76 -12.19 6.53 -22.75
C ALA A 76 -13.13 6.52 -23.97
N ARG A 77 -13.17 7.58 -24.76
CA ARG A 77 -13.97 7.64 -26.01
C ARG A 77 -13.42 6.71 -27.09
N ASP A 78 -12.11 6.63 -27.22
CA ASP A 78 -11.44 5.78 -28.21
C ASP A 78 -11.55 4.30 -27.82
N PHE A 79 -11.32 3.99 -26.56
CA PHE A 79 -11.39 2.61 -26.07
C PHE A 79 -12.82 2.10 -25.88
N LYS A 80 -13.80 2.96 -25.57
CA LYS A 80 -15.20 2.61 -25.27
C LYS A 80 -15.30 1.52 -24.19
N PRO A 81 -14.83 1.78 -22.96
CA PRO A 81 -14.83 0.80 -21.89
C PRO A 81 -16.25 0.54 -21.38
N ASP A 82 -16.50 -0.70 -20.92
CA ASP A 82 -17.69 -1.05 -20.14
C ASP A 82 -17.60 -0.52 -18.71
N LEU A 83 -16.38 -0.32 -18.20
CA LEU A 83 -16.08 0.16 -16.86
C LEU A 83 -14.78 0.99 -16.86
N ILE A 84 -14.78 2.10 -16.14
CA ILE A 84 -13.57 2.87 -15.85
C ILE A 84 -13.20 2.69 -14.36
N GLU A 85 -11.97 2.26 -14.09
CA GLU A 85 -11.40 2.18 -12.74
C GLU A 85 -10.49 3.40 -12.50
N VAL A 86 -10.79 4.18 -11.45
CA VAL A 86 -10.05 5.41 -11.15
C VAL A 86 -9.40 5.28 -9.76
N HIS A 87 -8.08 5.41 -9.70
CA HIS A 87 -7.32 5.27 -8.47
C HIS A 87 -7.01 6.63 -7.82
N ASN A 88 -7.39 6.82 -6.55
CA ASN A 88 -7.06 8.00 -5.71
C ASN A 88 -7.47 9.38 -6.29
N ARG A 89 -8.40 9.44 -7.22
CA ARG A 89 -8.84 10.69 -7.87
C ARG A 89 -10.37 10.83 -7.87
N PRO A 90 -10.96 11.15 -6.68
CA PRO A 90 -12.41 11.29 -6.55
C PRO A 90 -13.03 12.33 -7.50
N ASP A 91 -12.35 13.48 -7.70
CA ASP A 91 -12.77 14.53 -8.63
C ASP A 91 -12.82 14.04 -10.09
N LEU A 92 -11.84 13.26 -10.51
CA LEU A 92 -11.77 12.67 -11.85
C LEU A 92 -12.80 11.55 -12.02
N ALA A 93 -12.97 10.68 -11.01
CA ALA A 93 -13.96 9.61 -11.02
C ALA A 93 -15.36 10.16 -11.22
N LEU A 94 -15.74 11.22 -10.47
CA LEU A 94 -17.02 11.89 -10.61
C LEU A 94 -17.18 12.59 -11.99
N PHE A 95 -16.10 13.09 -12.58
CA PHE A 95 -16.13 13.64 -13.92
C PHE A 95 -16.40 12.56 -14.98
N LEU A 96 -15.64 11.45 -14.93
CA LEU A 96 -15.74 10.35 -15.89
C LEU A 96 -17.05 9.56 -15.76
N SER A 97 -17.68 9.54 -14.57
CA SER A 97 -18.96 8.83 -14.36
C SER A 97 -20.14 9.37 -15.19
N ARG A 98 -19.95 10.49 -15.87
CA ARG A 98 -20.93 11.04 -16.83
C ARG A 98 -20.90 10.35 -18.19
N PHE A 99 -19.86 9.55 -18.44
CA PHE A 99 -19.58 8.97 -19.77
C PHE A 99 -19.59 7.45 -19.78
N ALA A 100 -19.28 6.81 -18.64
CA ALA A 100 -19.29 5.36 -18.46
C ALA A 100 -19.48 5.00 -16.99
N PRO A 101 -19.84 3.75 -16.65
CA PRO A 101 -19.73 3.21 -15.29
C PRO A 101 -18.33 3.44 -14.72
N VAL A 102 -18.26 3.89 -13.45
CA VAL A 102 -16.97 4.15 -12.79
C VAL A 102 -16.91 3.44 -11.44
N ARG A 103 -15.76 2.84 -11.18
CA ARG A 103 -15.34 2.37 -9.86
C ARG A 103 -14.19 3.24 -9.37
N LEU A 104 -14.32 3.81 -8.17
CA LEU A 104 -13.29 4.61 -7.51
C LEU A 104 -12.57 3.77 -6.46
N ILE A 105 -11.26 3.62 -6.57
CA ILE A 105 -10.43 2.89 -5.62
C ILE A 105 -9.58 3.88 -4.81
N LEU A 106 -9.75 3.86 -3.47
CA LEU A 106 -9.09 4.74 -2.53
C LEU A 106 -7.95 4.00 -1.82
N HIS A 107 -6.72 4.48 -2.01
CA HIS A 107 -5.50 3.91 -1.42
C HIS A 107 -4.95 4.75 -0.25
N ASN A 108 -5.52 5.91 0.03
CA ASN A 108 -5.10 6.82 1.10
C ASN A 108 -6.31 7.41 1.81
N ASP A 109 -6.08 8.23 2.85
CA ASP A 109 -7.15 8.92 3.56
C ASP A 109 -7.93 9.84 2.61
N PRO A 110 -9.23 9.57 2.39
CA PRO A 110 -10.07 10.39 1.51
C PRO A 110 -10.23 11.82 1.99
N GLY A 111 -10.10 12.09 3.30
CA GLY A 111 -10.14 13.43 3.87
C GLY A 111 -9.03 14.36 3.33
N SER A 112 -7.93 13.81 2.85
CA SER A 112 -6.84 14.55 2.19
C SER A 112 -7.07 14.74 0.68
N MET A 113 -8.02 14.01 0.07
CA MET A 113 -8.21 13.97 -1.38
C MET A 113 -9.17 15.04 -1.87
N ARG A 114 -8.81 15.68 -2.97
CA ARG A 114 -9.72 16.60 -3.64
C ARG A 114 -10.97 15.87 -4.13
N GLY A 115 -12.16 16.45 -3.84
CA GLY A 115 -13.45 15.87 -4.20
C GLY A 115 -13.99 14.85 -3.20
N ALA A 116 -13.26 14.58 -2.09
CA ALA A 116 -13.72 13.72 -0.99
C ALA A 116 -13.46 14.31 0.40
N LYS A 117 -13.07 15.60 0.49
CA LYS A 117 -12.73 16.26 1.76
C LYS A 117 -13.91 16.41 2.71
N THR A 118 -15.08 16.69 2.17
CA THR A 118 -16.29 16.92 2.97
C THR A 118 -17.25 15.72 2.92
N PRO A 119 -18.07 15.52 3.97
CA PRO A 119 -19.11 14.49 3.96
C PRO A 119 -20.02 14.56 2.74
N ALA A 120 -20.50 15.76 2.37
CA ALA A 120 -21.36 15.94 1.20
C ALA A 120 -20.68 15.50 -0.14
N GLN A 121 -19.37 15.75 -0.26
CA GLN A 121 -18.62 15.26 -1.44
C GLN A 121 -18.56 13.72 -1.46
N ARG A 122 -18.34 13.09 -0.31
CA ARG A 122 -18.26 11.63 -0.19
C ARG A 122 -19.63 10.96 -0.44
N GLN A 123 -20.70 11.54 0.09
CA GLN A 123 -22.06 11.10 -0.19
C GLN A 123 -22.36 11.14 -1.70
N ARG A 124 -22.08 12.28 -2.34
CA ARG A 124 -22.26 12.43 -3.78
C ARG A 124 -21.46 11.40 -4.62
N LEU A 125 -20.25 11.04 -4.17
CA LEU A 125 -19.47 9.98 -4.81
C LEU A 125 -20.17 8.63 -4.68
N ALA A 126 -20.58 8.26 -3.46
CA ALA A 126 -21.23 6.98 -3.17
C ALA A 126 -22.62 6.82 -3.84
N GLU A 127 -23.32 7.94 -4.13
CA GLU A 127 -24.57 7.96 -4.87
C GLU A 127 -24.39 7.75 -6.38
N ARG A 128 -23.19 8.02 -6.91
CA ARG A 128 -22.95 8.07 -8.36
C ARG A 128 -22.09 6.93 -8.89
N LEU A 129 -21.29 6.30 -8.03
CA LEU A 129 -20.31 5.31 -8.44
C LEU A 129 -20.00 4.34 -7.32
N LEU A 130 -19.53 3.14 -7.66
CA LEU A 130 -19.05 2.21 -6.67
C LEU A 130 -17.71 2.70 -6.11
N VAL A 131 -17.69 3.00 -4.80
CA VAL A 131 -16.46 3.38 -4.09
C VAL A 131 -15.90 2.15 -3.38
N CYS A 132 -14.57 1.94 -3.52
CA CYS A 132 -13.83 0.89 -2.85
C CYS A 132 -12.69 1.50 -2.03
N GLY A 133 -12.50 1.05 -0.79
CA GLY A 133 -11.29 1.34 -0.01
C GLY A 133 -10.39 0.12 0.08
N VAL A 134 -9.07 0.33 0.15
CA VAL A 134 -8.10 -0.80 0.28
C VAL A 134 -8.10 -1.43 1.67
N SER A 135 -8.81 -0.87 2.63
CA SER A 135 -8.94 -1.41 3.99
C SER A 135 -10.22 -0.91 4.66
N ARG A 136 -10.59 -1.57 5.76
CA ARG A 136 -11.68 -1.11 6.63
C ARG A 136 -11.42 0.33 7.09
N TRP A 137 -10.20 0.65 7.51
CA TRP A 137 -9.83 2.00 7.93
C TRP A 137 -10.10 3.05 6.86
N VAL A 138 -9.75 2.81 5.58
CA VAL A 138 -10.03 3.74 4.47
C VAL A 138 -11.53 3.90 4.27
N VAL A 139 -12.31 2.81 4.37
CA VAL A 139 -13.78 2.85 4.26
C VAL A 139 -14.40 3.64 5.41
N GLU A 140 -13.96 3.43 6.65
CA GLU A 140 -14.41 4.18 7.82
C GLU A 140 -14.09 5.68 7.68
N ARG A 141 -12.88 6.01 7.22
CA ARG A 141 -12.48 7.39 6.93
C ARG A 141 -13.33 8.02 5.81
N PHE A 142 -13.71 7.23 4.80
CA PHE A 142 -14.61 7.70 3.74
C PHE A 142 -16.04 7.94 4.27
N SER A 143 -16.52 7.09 5.16
CA SER A 143 -17.87 7.14 5.72
C SER A 143 -17.99 8.09 6.93
N ASP A 144 -16.87 8.65 7.42
CA ASP A 144 -16.86 9.54 8.59
C ASP A 144 -17.82 10.72 8.42
N ARG A 145 -18.71 10.90 9.38
CA ARG A 145 -19.77 11.95 9.38
C ARG A 145 -20.70 11.93 8.15
N CYS A 146 -20.74 10.81 7.45
CA CYS A 146 -21.74 10.55 6.43
C CYS A 146 -22.86 9.69 7.03
N GLY A 147 -24.06 9.74 6.45
CA GLY A 147 -25.06 8.71 6.71
C GLY A 147 -24.60 7.34 6.21
N PRO A 148 -25.44 6.30 6.28
CA PRO A 148 -25.10 4.99 5.74
C PRO A 148 -24.68 5.08 4.27
N LEU A 149 -23.46 4.60 3.97
CA LEU A 149 -22.91 4.54 2.61
C LEU A 149 -22.61 3.09 2.22
N SER A 150 -22.93 2.74 0.98
CA SER A 150 -22.50 1.47 0.40
C SER A 150 -21.09 1.64 -0.19
N VAL A 151 -20.09 1.19 0.55
CA VAL A 151 -18.66 1.25 0.17
C VAL A 151 -18.06 -0.14 0.30
N ALA A 152 -17.39 -0.60 -0.74
CA ALA A 152 -16.75 -1.91 -0.73
C ALA A 152 -15.32 -1.86 -0.20
N ILE A 153 -14.81 -3.01 0.25
CA ILE A 153 -13.38 -3.17 0.58
C ILE A 153 -12.74 -4.02 -0.51
N GLN A 154 -11.65 -3.54 -1.08
CA GLN A 154 -10.77 -4.30 -1.96
C GLN A 154 -9.35 -4.22 -1.40
N PRO A 155 -8.91 -5.19 -0.61
CA PRO A 155 -7.57 -5.19 -0.02
C PRO A 155 -6.48 -5.18 -1.09
N ASN A 156 -5.33 -4.63 -0.74
CA ASN A 156 -4.13 -4.89 -1.52
C ASN A 156 -3.78 -6.38 -1.42
N CYS A 157 -3.05 -6.88 -2.41
CA CYS A 157 -2.67 -8.29 -2.49
C CYS A 157 -1.16 -8.46 -2.62
N ILE A 158 -0.72 -9.68 -2.36
CA ILE A 158 0.65 -10.16 -2.61
C ILE A 158 0.61 -11.33 -3.57
N THR A 159 1.69 -11.48 -4.33
CA THR A 159 2.00 -12.68 -5.11
C THR A 159 2.74 -13.63 -4.18
N LEU A 160 2.11 -14.73 -3.79
CA LEU A 160 2.72 -15.67 -2.83
C LEU A 160 3.93 -16.38 -3.43
N GLU A 161 3.98 -16.52 -4.74
CA GLU A 161 5.08 -17.09 -5.51
C GLU A 161 6.35 -16.22 -5.46
N ASP A 162 6.21 -14.92 -5.20
CA ASP A 162 7.35 -14.00 -5.02
C ASP A 162 7.95 -14.09 -3.61
N ILE A 163 7.27 -14.75 -2.67
CA ILE A 163 7.72 -14.87 -1.28
C ILE A 163 8.80 -15.95 -1.20
N PRO A 164 9.99 -15.65 -0.64
CA PRO A 164 11.04 -16.62 -0.49
C PRO A 164 10.60 -17.82 0.36
N GLU A 165 11.16 -18.98 0.04
CA GLU A 165 11.00 -20.18 0.86
C GLU A 165 11.38 -19.94 2.33
N VAL A 166 10.78 -20.72 3.23
CA VAL A 166 11.09 -20.65 4.66
C VAL A 166 12.56 -20.99 4.91
N ARG A 167 13.27 -20.06 5.55
CA ARG A 167 14.69 -20.18 5.89
C ARG A 167 14.89 -20.26 7.40
N PRO A 168 16.02 -20.82 7.86
CA PRO A 168 16.42 -20.70 9.27
C PRO A 168 16.49 -19.23 9.70
N ARG A 169 15.85 -18.89 10.82
CA ARG A 169 15.80 -17.51 11.31
C ARG A 169 17.09 -17.11 11.99
N ARG A 170 17.61 -15.96 11.61
CA ARG A 170 18.71 -15.30 12.32
C ARG A 170 18.13 -14.48 13.48
N GLN A 171 18.87 -14.35 14.56
CA GLN A 171 18.54 -13.45 15.67
C GLN A 171 18.72 -11.99 15.25
N THR A 172 17.89 -11.56 14.31
CA THR A 172 17.90 -10.22 13.72
C THR A 172 16.54 -9.57 13.86
N VAL A 173 16.55 -8.33 14.33
CA VAL A 173 15.40 -7.42 14.29
C VAL A 173 15.55 -6.54 13.06
N LEU A 174 14.58 -6.57 12.17
CA LEU A 174 14.60 -5.86 10.90
C LEU A 174 13.56 -4.74 10.87
N PHE A 175 13.98 -3.55 10.47
CA PHE A 175 13.11 -2.51 9.91
C PHE A 175 13.32 -2.47 8.40
N ALA A 176 12.22 -2.45 7.63
CA ALA A 176 12.28 -2.27 6.18
C ALA A 176 11.26 -1.22 5.72
N GLY A 177 11.71 -0.22 4.96
CA GLY A 177 10.84 0.84 4.45
C GLY A 177 11.54 2.17 4.26
N ARG A 178 10.75 3.21 3.95
CA ARG A 178 11.30 4.57 3.84
C ARG A 178 11.83 5.06 5.18
N VAL A 179 13.01 5.68 5.15
CA VAL A 179 13.69 6.22 6.33
C VAL A 179 13.24 7.66 6.56
N VAL A 180 12.02 7.81 7.07
CA VAL A 180 11.37 9.09 7.37
C VAL A 180 10.71 9.04 8.75
N ALA A 181 10.52 10.20 9.38
CA ALA A 181 9.96 10.29 10.74
C ALA A 181 8.58 9.62 10.89
N ASP A 182 7.74 9.74 9.87
CA ASP A 182 6.39 9.16 9.86
C ASP A 182 6.40 7.62 9.94
N LYS A 183 7.51 6.97 9.56
CA LYS A 183 7.68 5.51 9.66
C LYS A 183 8.24 5.05 11.01
N GLY A 184 8.51 5.97 11.93
CA GLY A 184 8.94 5.64 13.30
C GLY A 184 10.33 5.00 13.41
N VAL A 185 11.17 5.23 12.41
CA VAL A 185 12.53 4.64 12.33
C VAL A 185 13.40 5.04 13.51
N ASP A 186 13.27 6.28 13.96
CA ASP A 186 13.95 6.82 15.16
C ASP A 186 13.50 6.09 16.44
N ALA A 187 12.22 5.74 16.55
CA ALA A 187 11.72 4.95 17.67
C ALA A 187 12.31 3.53 17.66
N PHE A 188 12.41 2.91 16.48
CA PHE A 188 13.09 1.62 16.33
C PHE A 188 14.56 1.68 16.80
N VAL A 189 15.31 2.69 16.35
CA VAL A 189 16.73 2.88 16.74
C VAL A 189 16.86 3.10 18.25
N ARG A 190 16.02 3.94 18.85
CA ARG A 190 16.04 4.19 20.30
C ARG A 190 15.67 2.95 21.11
N ALA A 191 14.61 2.25 20.74
CA ALA A 191 14.20 1.03 21.42
C ALA A 191 15.33 -0.01 21.40
N TRP A 192 15.94 -0.22 20.24
CA TRP A 192 17.08 -1.11 20.11
C TRP A 192 18.28 -0.67 20.97
N ALA A 193 18.64 0.62 20.94
CA ALA A 193 19.74 1.15 21.75
C ALA A 193 19.57 0.86 23.26
N THR A 194 18.32 0.90 23.73
CA THR A 194 17.98 0.65 25.15
C THR A 194 18.19 -0.80 25.56
N ILE A 195 17.84 -1.76 24.68
CA ILE A 195 17.80 -3.18 25.07
C ILE A 195 19.00 -4.00 24.60
N ARG A 196 19.78 -3.54 23.62
CA ARG A 196 20.81 -4.35 22.94
C ARG A 196 21.85 -4.98 23.87
N SER A 197 22.21 -4.31 24.97
CA SER A 197 23.18 -4.84 25.93
C SER A 197 22.72 -6.09 26.66
N CYS A 198 21.41 -6.29 26.78
CA CYS A 198 20.79 -7.49 27.35
C CYS A 198 20.75 -8.65 26.34
N TYR A 199 20.98 -8.39 25.05
CA TYR A 199 20.80 -9.37 23.96
C TYR A 199 22.03 -9.43 23.04
N PRO A 200 23.21 -9.82 23.52
CA PRO A 200 24.47 -9.76 22.76
C PRO A 200 24.48 -10.67 21.51
N GLY A 201 23.60 -11.69 21.46
CA GLY A 201 23.46 -12.57 20.30
C GLY A 201 22.54 -12.05 19.19
N TRP A 202 21.89 -10.88 19.41
CA TRP A 202 20.96 -10.30 18.46
C TRP A 202 21.58 -9.12 17.71
N THR A 203 21.09 -8.90 16.49
CA THR A 203 21.47 -7.76 15.65
C THR A 203 20.24 -6.98 15.22
N ALA A 204 20.43 -5.71 14.90
CA ALA A 204 19.38 -4.87 14.32
C ALA A 204 19.81 -4.34 12.96
N THR A 205 18.91 -4.45 11.98
CA THR A 205 19.15 -3.99 10.61
C THR A 205 18.05 -3.04 10.17
N LEU A 206 18.45 -1.97 9.50
CA LEU A 206 17.58 -0.98 8.89
C LEU A 206 17.81 -1.00 7.38
N MET A 207 16.80 -1.44 6.63
CA MET A 207 16.82 -1.49 5.17
C MET A 207 15.92 -0.41 4.59
N GLY A 208 16.49 0.47 3.79
CA GLY A 208 15.74 1.52 3.11
C GLY A 208 16.48 2.85 3.03
N ALA A 209 15.84 3.77 2.32
CA ALA A 209 16.30 5.15 2.12
C ALA A 209 15.12 6.12 2.24
N ASP A 210 15.36 7.42 2.15
CA ASP A 210 14.28 8.41 2.23
C ASP A 210 13.25 8.26 1.10
N ARG A 211 13.71 7.89 -0.10
CA ARG A 211 12.87 7.64 -1.28
C ARG A 211 13.07 6.23 -1.80
N PHE A 212 12.19 5.85 -2.71
CA PHE A 212 12.33 4.61 -3.47
C PHE A 212 13.32 4.84 -4.62
N GLY A 213 14.51 4.28 -4.50
CA GLY A 213 15.54 4.33 -5.53
C GLY A 213 16.96 4.47 -4.97
N PRO A 214 17.97 4.06 -5.75
CA PRO A 214 19.38 4.12 -5.35
C PRO A 214 19.89 5.56 -5.18
N ASP A 215 19.34 6.51 -5.93
CA ASP A 215 19.73 7.94 -5.92
C ASP A 215 18.96 8.74 -4.87
N SER A 216 18.51 8.11 -3.79
CA SER A 216 17.81 8.78 -2.71
C SER A 216 18.73 9.76 -2.00
N PRO A 217 18.39 11.06 -1.94
CA PRO A 217 19.24 12.06 -1.28
C PRO A 217 19.27 11.82 0.22
N GLU A 218 20.34 12.25 0.87
CA GLU A 218 20.41 12.30 2.32
C GLU A 218 19.60 13.50 2.84
N THR A 219 18.50 13.20 3.52
CA THR A 219 17.65 14.24 4.11
C THR A 219 18.18 14.65 5.49
N PRO A 220 17.78 15.85 6.00
CA PRO A 220 18.13 16.26 7.36
C PRO A 220 17.69 15.26 8.45
N PHE A 221 16.63 14.52 8.22
CA PHE A 221 16.19 13.45 9.13
C PHE A 221 17.19 12.28 9.12
N LEU A 222 17.56 11.80 7.94
CA LEU A 222 18.50 10.69 7.79
C LEU A 222 19.89 11.06 8.31
N ALA A 223 20.36 12.27 8.04
CA ALA A 223 21.65 12.78 8.54
C ALA A 223 21.74 12.79 10.08
N ARG A 224 20.63 13.11 10.76
CA ARG A 224 20.55 13.04 12.24
C ARG A 224 20.44 11.60 12.75
N LEU A 225 19.67 10.76 12.06
CA LEU A 225 19.45 9.38 12.47
C LEU A 225 20.70 8.50 12.36
N ARG A 226 21.53 8.73 11.34
CA ARG A 226 22.70 7.90 11.04
C ARG A 226 23.67 7.73 12.25
N PRO A 227 24.14 8.82 12.88
CA PRO A 227 25.03 8.68 14.04
C PRO A 227 24.35 8.03 15.26
N GLU A 228 23.02 8.21 15.42
CA GLU A 228 22.26 7.53 16.46
C GLU A 228 22.17 6.03 16.20
N ALA A 229 21.90 5.64 14.95
CA ALA A 229 21.84 4.24 14.53
C ALA A 229 23.21 3.55 14.66
N GLU A 230 24.28 4.22 14.26
CA GLU A 230 25.66 3.71 14.40
C GLU A 230 26.01 3.50 15.89
N LYS A 231 25.78 4.50 16.73
CA LYS A 231 25.99 4.39 18.19
C LYS A 231 25.15 3.27 18.78
N ALA A 232 23.94 3.05 18.30
CA ALA A 232 23.06 1.95 18.71
C ALA A 232 23.50 0.59 18.14
N GLY A 233 24.45 0.52 17.22
CA GLY A 233 24.86 -0.72 16.54
C GLY A 233 23.79 -1.24 15.58
N VAL A 234 22.97 -0.37 15.02
CA VAL A 234 22.00 -0.70 13.95
C VAL A 234 22.70 -0.65 12.61
N PHE A 235 22.68 -1.75 11.88
CA PHE A 235 23.27 -1.83 10.54
C PHE A 235 22.33 -1.22 9.50
N MET A 236 22.75 -0.12 8.87
CA MET A 236 21.99 0.58 7.84
C MET A 236 22.48 0.18 6.45
N THR A 237 21.60 -0.42 5.64
CA THR A 237 21.97 -0.91 4.28
C THR A 237 21.72 0.10 3.16
N GLY A 238 20.99 1.18 3.43
CA GLY A 238 20.47 2.04 2.38
C GLY A 238 19.35 1.38 1.56
N TYR A 239 19.08 1.95 0.38
CA TYR A 239 18.10 1.38 -0.55
C TYR A 239 18.47 -0.05 -0.94
N GLN A 240 17.47 -0.91 -0.97
CA GLN A 240 17.60 -2.28 -1.45
C GLN A 240 16.46 -2.61 -2.42
N PRO A 241 16.71 -3.41 -3.47
CA PRO A 241 15.66 -3.94 -4.32
C PRO A 241 14.65 -4.76 -3.53
N HIS A 242 13.38 -4.76 -3.96
CA HIS A 242 12.27 -5.40 -3.22
C HIS A 242 12.54 -6.89 -2.93
N ALA A 243 13.11 -7.65 -3.88
CA ALA A 243 13.47 -9.06 -3.66
C ALA A 243 14.46 -9.23 -2.50
N ARG A 244 15.45 -8.32 -2.34
CA ARG A 244 16.39 -8.34 -1.23
C ARG A 244 15.74 -8.01 0.11
N ILE A 245 14.70 -7.19 0.10
CA ILE A 245 13.91 -6.90 1.30
C ILE A 245 13.12 -8.14 1.72
N LEU A 246 12.49 -8.85 0.79
CA LEU A 246 11.79 -10.11 1.05
C LEU A 246 12.74 -11.19 1.57
N ASP A 247 13.93 -11.33 0.98
CA ASP A 247 14.97 -12.23 1.48
C ASP A 247 15.35 -11.93 2.93
N ALA A 248 15.58 -10.66 3.25
CA ALA A 248 15.90 -10.23 4.61
C ALA A 248 14.75 -10.48 5.60
N MET A 249 13.50 -10.28 5.19
CA MET A 249 12.32 -10.61 5.99
C MET A 249 12.20 -12.13 6.21
N ALA A 250 12.56 -12.95 5.20
CA ALA A 250 12.56 -14.40 5.31
C ALA A 250 13.66 -14.93 6.26
N GLU A 251 14.74 -14.18 6.45
CA GLU A 251 15.83 -14.54 7.37
C GLU A 251 15.69 -13.90 8.77
N ALA A 252 15.05 -12.76 8.89
CA ALA A 252 14.90 -12.07 10.18
C ALA A 252 13.93 -12.80 11.12
N ALA A 253 14.29 -12.90 12.41
CA ALA A 253 13.40 -13.45 13.43
C ALA A 253 12.23 -12.51 13.74
N ILE A 254 12.48 -11.20 13.73
CA ILE A 254 11.49 -10.16 14.07
C ILE A 254 11.53 -9.06 13.00
N VAL A 255 10.35 -8.62 12.54
CA VAL A 255 10.20 -7.44 11.69
C VAL A 255 9.35 -6.40 12.41
N VAL A 256 9.81 -5.14 12.41
CA VAL A 256 9.15 -4.04 13.11
C VAL A 256 8.62 -3.02 12.10
N VAL A 257 7.35 -2.66 12.24
CA VAL A 257 6.66 -1.62 11.43
C VAL A 257 6.10 -0.54 12.38
N PRO A 258 6.96 0.32 12.94
CA PRO A 258 6.63 1.26 14.02
C PRO A 258 6.07 2.58 13.47
N SER A 259 5.17 2.52 12.49
CA SER A 259 4.65 3.70 11.80
C SER A 259 3.88 4.63 12.74
N ARG A 260 4.14 5.94 12.65
CA ARG A 260 3.31 6.99 13.27
C ARG A 260 2.19 7.43 12.34
N TRP A 261 2.43 7.32 11.05
CA TRP A 261 1.44 7.63 10.05
C TRP A 261 0.38 6.53 9.98
N SER A 262 -0.88 6.93 9.90
CA SER A 262 -1.99 5.99 9.74
C SER A 262 -1.89 5.28 8.38
N GLU A 263 -1.30 4.09 8.39
CA GLU A 263 -1.11 3.30 7.18
C GLU A 263 -2.46 2.94 6.56
N PRO A 264 -2.69 3.23 5.29
CA PRO A 264 -3.95 2.88 4.64
C PRO A 264 -4.14 1.37 4.47
N PHE A 265 -3.03 0.61 4.44
CA PHE A 265 -3.03 -0.85 4.39
C PHE A 265 -1.87 -1.44 5.20
N GLY A 266 -0.61 -1.19 4.79
CA GLY A 266 0.56 -1.73 5.48
C GLY A 266 1.18 -2.93 4.75
N MET A 267 1.57 -2.75 3.47
CA MET A 267 2.20 -3.81 2.67
C MET A 267 3.42 -4.43 3.34
N THR A 268 4.26 -3.62 4.00
CA THR A 268 5.46 -4.12 4.70
C THR A 268 5.11 -5.13 5.79
N ALA A 269 4.02 -4.90 6.54
CA ALA A 269 3.57 -5.85 7.56
C ALA A 269 3.04 -7.14 6.91
N LEU A 270 2.27 -7.02 5.82
CA LEU A 270 1.76 -8.16 5.07
C LEU A 270 2.90 -9.01 4.48
N GLU A 271 3.90 -8.38 3.87
CA GLU A 271 5.08 -9.05 3.30
C GLU A 271 5.91 -9.75 4.38
N ALA A 272 6.11 -9.10 5.53
CA ALA A 272 6.82 -9.70 6.66
C ALA A 272 6.07 -10.93 7.23
N MET A 273 4.74 -10.86 7.33
CA MET A 273 3.91 -12.01 7.71
C MET A 273 4.00 -13.14 6.68
N ALA A 274 3.93 -12.82 5.39
CA ALA A 274 4.06 -13.82 4.31
C ALA A 274 5.41 -14.52 4.36
N CYS A 275 6.49 -13.78 4.62
CA CYS A 275 7.81 -14.33 4.88
C CYS A 275 7.89 -15.13 6.20
N GLY A 276 6.87 -15.12 7.04
CA GLY A 276 6.76 -15.85 8.31
C GLY A 276 7.63 -15.28 9.43
N ALA A 277 8.03 -14.01 9.39
CA ALA A 277 8.66 -13.34 10.52
C ALA A 277 7.64 -13.11 11.66
N ALA A 278 8.10 -13.06 12.91
CA ALA A 278 7.29 -12.49 13.97
C ALA A 278 7.24 -10.97 13.79
N VAL A 279 6.04 -10.40 13.76
CA VAL A 279 5.85 -8.98 13.39
C VAL A 279 5.41 -8.16 14.60
N ILE A 280 6.01 -6.97 14.74
CA ILE A 280 5.54 -5.92 15.65
C ILE A 280 5.06 -4.75 14.79
N VAL A 281 3.82 -4.28 15.00
CA VAL A 281 3.28 -3.13 14.28
C VAL A 281 2.72 -2.08 15.24
N SER A 282 2.68 -0.84 14.78
CA SER A 282 1.95 0.21 15.51
C SER A 282 0.45 0.00 15.43
N PRO A 283 -0.33 0.38 16.46
CA PRO A 283 -1.79 0.32 16.46
C PRO A 283 -2.41 1.52 15.71
N VAL A 284 -1.99 1.78 14.46
CA VAL A 284 -2.43 2.94 13.67
C VAL A 284 -2.93 2.54 12.29
N GLY A 285 -3.90 3.29 11.77
CA GLY A 285 -4.45 3.07 10.44
C GLY A 285 -5.06 1.67 10.29
N ALA A 286 -4.76 1.02 9.19
CA ALA A 286 -5.23 -0.34 8.88
C ALA A 286 -4.34 -1.44 9.46
N LEU A 287 -3.18 -1.13 10.04
CA LEU A 287 -2.24 -2.15 10.54
C LEU A 287 -2.87 -3.18 11.46
N PRO A 288 -3.67 -2.80 12.50
CA PRO A 288 -4.31 -3.77 13.37
C PRO A 288 -5.24 -4.73 12.62
N ASP A 289 -6.02 -4.22 11.66
CA ASP A 289 -6.94 -5.04 10.87
C ASP A 289 -6.21 -5.98 9.91
N VAL A 290 -5.12 -5.51 9.30
CA VAL A 290 -4.32 -6.30 8.36
C VAL A 290 -3.64 -7.46 9.07
N VAL A 291 -3.01 -7.19 10.22
CA VAL A 291 -2.28 -8.25 10.94
C VAL A 291 -3.18 -9.16 11.78
N GLY A 292 -4.33 -8.66 12.25
CA GLY A 292 -5.21 -9.41 13.15
C GLY A 292 -4.47 -9.85 14.42
N SER A 293 -4.57 -11.15 14.75
CA SER A 293 -3.87 -11.76 15.89
C SER A 293 -2.48 -12.30 15.56
N ALA A 294 -1.96 -12.04 14.34
CA ALA A 294 -0.69 -12.61 13.86
C ALA A 294 0.52 -11.71 14.15
N ALA A 295 0.36 -10.63 14.91
CA ALA A 295 1.44 -9.72 15.27
C ALA A 295 1.22 -9.14 16.67
N LEU A 296 2.29 -8.61 17.25
CA LEU A 296 2.19 -7.78 18.45
C LEU A 296 1.93 -6.31 18.08
N LEU A 297 1.13 -5.64 18.89
CA LEU A 297 0.87 -4.20 18.75
C LEU A 297 1.71 -3.41 19.74
N ALA A 298 2.52 -2.47 19.26
CA ALA A 298 3.32 -1.59 20.10
C ALA A 298 3.38 -0.18 19.50
N SER A 299 2.94 0.83 20.27
CA SER A 299 3.05 2.22 19.83
C SER A 299 4.50 2.70 19.93
N PRO A 300 5.06 3.31 18.85
CA PRO A 300 6.42 3.83 18.87
C PRO A 300 6.60 5.03 19.81
N ASP A 301 5.53 5.69 20.20
CA ASP A 301 5.54 6.90 21.03
C ASP A 301 5.09 6.63 22.48
N ALA A 302 4.66 5.39 22.80
CA ALA A 302 4.39 4.99 24.16
C ALA A 302 5.70 4.49 24.83
N PRO A 303 6.11 5.10 25.95
CA PRO A 303 7.37 4.73 26.63
C PRO A 303 7.44 3.23 26.94
N GLY A 304 8.52 2.57 26.57
CA GLY A 304 8.76 1.15 26.85
C GLY A 304 7.91 0.15 26.06
N ALA A 305 6.95 0.59 25.25
CA ALA A 305 6.05 -0.33 24.55
C ALA A 305 6.79 -1.13 23.46
N LEU A 306 7.61 -0.48 22.65
CA LEU A 306 8.37 -1.14 21.59
C LEU A 306 9.49 -1.99 22.16
N GLU A 307 10.19 -1.50 23.19
CA GLU A 307 11.20 -2.23 23.95
C GLU A 307 10.62 -3.50 24.57
N GLY A 308 9.48 -3.38 25.25
CA GLY A 308 8.80 -4.52 25.86
C GLY A 308 8.36 -5.58 24.85
N ALA A 309 7.80 -5.15 23.71
CA ALA A 309 7.41 -6.07 22.63
C ALA A 309 8.62 -6.78 22.00
N LEU A 310 9.73 -6.06 21.82
CA LEU A 310 10.99 -6.64 21.33
C LEU A 310 11.54 -7.67 22.33
N CYS A 311 11.69 -7.32 23.62
CA CYS A 311 12.16 -8.23 24.65
C CYS A 311 11.27 -9.48 24.71
N HIS A 312 9.96 -9.30 24.70
CA HIS A 312 9.00 -10.41 24.73
C HIS A 312 9.20 -11.40 23.57
N LEU A 313 9.38 -10.88 22.36
CA LEU A 313 9.67 -11.75 21.21
C LEU A 313 11.08 -12.33 21.23
N MET A 314 12.09 -11.58 21.69
CA MET A 314 13.47 -12.06 21.75
C MET A 314 13.65 -13.20 22.75
N ASP A 315 12.93 -13.15 23.87
CA ASP A 315 12.98 -14.18 24.92
C ASP A 315 12.17 -15.44 24.57
N GLN A 316 11.12 -15.32 23.74
CA GLN A 316 10.17 -16.42 23.49
C GLN A 316 10.23 -16.95 22.07
N ALA A 317 11.11 -17.92 21.81
CA ALA A 317 11.26 -18.57 20.51
C ALA A 317 9.96 -19.25 20.03
N ALA A 318 9.22 -19.88 20.95
CA ALA A 318 7.94 -20.53 20.65
C ALA A 318 6.89 -19.51 20.16
N LEU A 319 6.80 -18.34 20.82
CA LEU A 319 5.89 -17.27 20.40
C LEU A 319 6.26 -16.73 19.01
N ARG A 320 7.56 -16.55 18.73
CA ARG A 320 7.99 -16.13 17.37
C ARG A 320 7.56 -17.13 16.31
N SER A 321 7.71 -18.43 16.58
CA SER A 321 7.28 -19.49 15.66
C SER A 321 5.77 -19.48 15.45
N GLU A 322 4.99 -19.35 16.53
CA GLU A 322 3.54 -19.27 16.48
C GLU A 322 3.05 -18.07 15.66
N LEU A 323 3.58 -16.87 15.96
CA LEU A 323 3.21 -15.65 15.23
C LEU A 323 3.64 -15.71 13.75
N GLY A 324 4.81 -16.29 13.46
CA GLY A 324 5.27 -16.50 12.10
C GLY A 324 4.36 -17.44 11.30
N GLN A 325 3.84 -18.49 11.92
CA GLN A 325 2.87 -19.40 11.30
C GLN A 325 1.52 -18.69 11.07
N LYS A 326 0.95 -18.08 12.13
CA LYS A 326 -0.28 -17.28 12.02
C LYS A 326 -0.15 -16.17 10.98
N GLY A 327 1.05 -15.57 10.87
CA GLY A 327 1.35 -14.55 9.88
C GLY A 327 1.22 -15.08 8.44
N ARG A 328 1.79 -16.24 8.14
CA ARG A 328 1.65 -16.86 6.81
C ARG A 328 0.20 -17.22 6.49
N GLU A 329 -0.51 -17.82 7.45
CA GLU A 329 -1.94 -18.14 7.28
C GLU A 329 -2.77 -16.87 7.02
N ARG A 330 -2.50 -15.79 7.76
CA ARG A 330 -3.15 -14.50 7.58
C ARG A 330 -2.81 -13.87 6.23
N ALA A 331 -1.55 -13.91 5.81
CA ALA A 331 -1.09 -13.36 4.54
C ALA A 331 -1.68 -14.08 3.33
N ALA A 332 -1.90 -15.39 3.42
CA ALA A 332 -2.54 -16.18 2.37
C ALA A 332 -3.96 -15.67 2.03
N MET A 333 -4.67 -15.08 3.00
CA MET A 333 -5.98 -14.48 2.76
C MET A 333 -5.93 -13.24 1.83
N PHE A 334 -4.74 -12.66 1.62
CA PHE A 334 -4.48 -11.55 0.72
C PHE A 334 -3.74 -11.98 -0.55
N GLY A 335 -3.81 -13.25 -0.89
CA GLY A 335 -3.19 -13.79 -2.10
C GLY A 335 -3.82 -13.26 -3.39
N LEU A 336 -3.05 -13.30 -4.48
CA LEU A 336 -3.43 -12.73 -5.77
C LEU A 336 -4.70 -13.37 -6.36
N GLU A 337 -4.90 -14.67 -6.19
CA GLU A 337 -6.07 -15.38 -6.72
C GLU A 337 -7.37 -14.88 -6.08
N GLN A 338 -7.40 -14.77 -4.74
CA GLN A 338 -8.54 -14.25 -4.00
C GLN A 338 -8.82 -12.79 -4.39
N ALA A 339 -7.77 -11.99 -4.52
CA ALA A 339 -7.91 -10.60 -4.93
C ALA A 339 -8.47 -10.45 -6.34
N ARG A 340 -8.08 -11.32 -7.28
CA ARG A 340 -8.63 -11.35 -8.65
C ARG A 340 -10.08 -11.80 -8.68
N ALA A 341 -10.46 -12.81 -7.92
CA ALA A 341 -11.86 -13.25 -7.80
C ALA A 341 -12.74 -12.10 -7.30
N GLN A 342 -12.34 -11.47 -6.20
CA GLN A 342 -13.05 -10.31 -5.64
C GLN A 342 -13.09 -9.12 -6.61
N LEU A 343 -12.01 -8.87 -7.35
CA LEU A 343 -11.98 -7.82 -8.38
C LEU A 343 -13.08 -8.02 -9.43
N LEU A 344 -13.25 -9.24 -9.93
CA LEU A 344 -14.27 -9.53 -10.94
C LEU A 344 -15.68 -9.28 -10.43
N GLU A 345 -15.97 -9.67 -9.18
CA GLU A 345 -17.25 -9.39 -8.53
C GLU A 345 -17.50 -7.88 -8.39
N LEU A 346 -16.50 -7.13 -7.90
CA LEU A 346 -16.60 -5.68 -7.74
C LEU A 346 -16.76 -4.94 -9.09
N ARG A 347 -16.14 -5.44 -10.16
CA ARG A 347 -16.32 -4.91 -11.52
C ARG A 347 -17.75 -5.10 -12.00
N GLN A 348 -18.34 -6.29 -11.80
CA GLN A 348 -19.72 -6.57 -12.13
C GLN A 348 -20.70 -5.70 -11.33
N GLN A 349 -20.46 -5.56 -10.03
CA GLN A 349 -21.24 -4.68 -9.16
C GLN A 349 -21.20 -3.22 -9.64
N ALA A 350 -20.03 -2.70 -10.04
CA ALA A 350 -19.88 -1.33 -10.52
C ALA A 350 -20.68 -1.07 -11.81
N VAL A 351 -20.69 -2.02 -12.74
CA VAL A 351 -21.50 -1.93 -13.98
C VAL A 351 -22.99 -1.97 -13.65
N SER A 352 -23.42 -2.85 -12.74
CA SER A 352 -24.82 -2.96 -12.32
C SER A 352 -25.30 -1.75 -11.55
N PHE A 353 -24.46 -1.18 -10.69
CA PHE A 353 -24.74 0.03 -9.91
C PHE A 353 -25.09 1.21 -10.82
N SER A 354 -24.32 1.42 -11.89
CA SER A 354 -24.57 2.50 -12.84
C SER A 354 -25.86 2.31 -13.65
N ARG A 355 -26.25 1.07 -13.95
CA ARG A 355 -27.48 0.77 -14.66
C ARG A 355 -28.73 0.98 -13.78
N GLY A 356 -28.63 0.69 -12.47
CA GLY A 356 -29.71 0.93 -11.50
C GLY A 356 -29.91 2.40 -11.14
N SER A 357 -28.84 3.22 -11.24
CA SER A 357 -28.91 4.69 -11.02
C SER A 357 -29.42 5.47 -12.23
N ALA A 358 -29.63 4.80 -13.38
CA ALA A 358 -30.13 5.39 -14.63
C ALA A 358 -31.67 5.29 -14.75
N VAL A 359 -32.42 5.23 -13.63
CA VAL A 359 -33.88 5.41 -13.67
C VAL A 359 -34.16 6.92 -13.59
N PRO A 360 -35.05 7.45 -14.45
CA PRO A 360 -35.14 8.83 -14.95
C PRO A 360 -35.41 9.89 -13.94
#